data_520d03f7dfb11c8003d37f5557970099
#
_entry.id   520d03f7dfb11c8003d37f5557970099
#
_cell.length_a   1.000
_cell.length_b   1.000
_cell.length_c   1.000
_cell.angle_alpha   90.00
_cell.angle_beta   90.00
_cell.angle_gamma   90.00
#
_symmetry.space_group_name_H-M   'P 1'
#
loop_
_entity.id
_entity.type
_entity.pdbx_description
1 polymer ?
#
loop_
_entity_poly.entity_id
_entity_poly.type
_entity_poly.pdbx_seq_one_letter_code
_entity_poly.pdbx_strand_id
1 'polypeptide(L)'
;MDIQNKYAKIGTVELFTFTYCSTVTLGFIFLPYISSEEIRSAWLKVILAVLPYLILIYLWKKATDKHQNRDFFKLFQSLSPVWIYYPVIFYFFASTMFSLLFGTKSLIIIVQTFLMQDTDQWVIGAAFLVTVGISALYGIHAISRMMVVIFFHEILLLLALVFFLFSEDFRWMNIPPYFGVDLLTLAKSSLSEVTRYGGIVAVFALLPLVSKEVKVFKTITFSVLAIMLTYVLICINALGIFGYDQALTLLSPVTALMQTTTSPSGLFERLDLFFLTVWIMSFYKIGLVFIWFASTLLKKIIPVKPKRLWIHIFVVTGITIFLTIITPSITNLEWRPYNINMLIFTLVIPMMILLFLLIRKKQGGVK
;
A
#
# COMPACT_ATOMS: atom_id res chain seq x y z
N MET A 1 -6.36 36.52 -3.71
CA MET A 1 -6.56 35.66 -4.90
C MET A 1 -5.89 34.31 -4.56
N ASP A 2 -6.74 33.30 -4.30
CA ASP A 2 -6.30 32.02 -3.69
C ASP A 2 -5.43 31.22 -4.64
N ILE A 3 -4.18 31.00 -4.27
CA ILE A 3 -3.24 30.15 -5.00
C ILE A 3 -3.74 28.68 -5.04
N GLN A 4 -4.66 28.30 -4.15
CA GLN A 4 -5.29 26.98 -4.13
C GLN A 4 -6.21 26.68 -5.31
N ASN A 5 -6.70 27.69 -6.04
CA ASN A 5 -7.60 27.51 -7.18
C ASN A 5 -6.88 27.29 -8.52
N LYS A 6 -5.55 27.32 -8.56
CA LYS A 6 -4.75 27.24 -9.79
C LYS A 6 -4.29 25.82 -10.15
N TYR A 7 -4.47 24.84 -9.25
CA TYR A 7 -4.10 23.45 -9.55
C TYR A 7 -5.31 22.66 -10.07
N ALA A 8 -5.13 21.99 -11.21
CA ALA A 8 -6.12 21.06 -11.73
C ALA A 8 -6.48 20.06 -10.64
N LYS A 9 -7.78 19.91 -10.35
CA LYS A 9 -8.27 18.92 -9.36
C LYS A 9 -7.90 17.53 -9.83
N ILE A 10 -7.68 16.64 -8.87
CA ILE A 10 -7.36 15.22 -9.13
C ILE A 10 -8.52 14.57 -9.88
N GLY A 11 -8.22 13.96 -11.02
CA GLY A 11 -9.18 13.29 -11.90
C GLY A 11 -9.41 11.82 -11.54
N THR A 12 -10.18 11.14 -12.40
CA THR A 12 -10.52 9.72 -12.20
C THR A 12 -9.31 8.80 -12.34
N VAL A 13 -8.46 9.03 -13.32
CA VAL A 13 -7.25 8.22 -13.58
C VAL A 13 -6.25 8.40 -12.43
N GLU A 14 -6.01 9.65 -12.01
CA GLU A 14 -5.11 9.95 -10.91
C GLU A 14 -5.59 9.33 -9.57
N LEU A 15 -6.91 9.35 -9.30
CA LEU A 15 -7.48 8.71 -8.12
C LEU A 15 -7.33 7.18 -8.18
N PHE A 16 -7.60 6.58 -9.33
CA PHE A 16 -7.47 5.15 -9.54
C PHE A 16 -6.00 4.70 -9.31
N THR A 17 -5.08 5.34 -10.01
CA THR A 17 -3.65 5.00 -9.94
C THR A 17 -3.05 5.30 -8.57
N PHE A 18 -3.44 6.40 -7.93
CA PHE A 18 -3.02 6.69 -6.57
C PHE A 18 -3.48 5.59 -5.58
N THR A 19 -4.76 5.18 -5.66
CA THR A 19 -5.30 4.12 -4.79
C THR A 19 -4.59 2.80 -5.04
N TYR A 20 -4.35 2.45 -6.29
CA TYR A 20 -3.62 1.25 -6.68
C TYR A 20 -2.17 1.28 -6.20
N CYS A 21 -1.44 2.31 -6.56
CA CYS A 21 -0.02 2.47 -6.25
C CYS A 21 0.28 2.62 -4.76
N SER A 22 -0.61 3.26 -3.98
CA SER A 22 -0.45 3.36 -2.53
C SER A 22 -0.57 2.01 -1.81
N THR A 23 -1.11 1.00 -2.47
CA THR A 23 -1.50 -0.26 -1.81
C THR A 23 -0.66 -1.46 -2.27
N VAL A 24 -0.37 -1.58 -3.57
CA VAL A 24 0.18 -2.81 -4.17
C VAL A 24 1.55 -3.22 -3.63
N THR A 25 2.43 -2.30 -3.28
CA THR A 25 3.86 -2.59 -3.14
C THR A 25 4.23 -3.56 -2.02
N LEU A 26 3.76 -3.31 -0.79
CA LEU A 26 4.18 -4.14 0.36
C LEU A 26 3.64 -5.57 0.31
N GLY A 27 2.49 -5.76 -0.33
CA GLY A 27 1.92 -7.08 -0.53
C GLY A 27 2.63 -7.89 -1.59
N PHE A 28 3.25 -7.25 -2.55
CA PHE A 28 3.73 -7.84 -3.77
C PHE A 28 4.99 -8.71 -3.60
N ILE A 29 5.96 -8.26 -2.83
CA ILE A 29 7.27 -8.91 -2.71
C ILE A 29 7.20 -10.24 -1.97
N PHE A 30 6.39 -10.27 -0.92
CA PHE A 30 6.26 -11.40 -0.02
C PHE A 30 4.98 -12.22 -0.28
N LEU A 31 4.38 -12.12 -1.47
CA LEU A 31 3.30 -12.99 -1.90
C LEU A 31 3.85 -14.18 -2.70
N PRO A 32 3.30 -15.36 -2.49
CA PRO A 32 2.45 -15.78 -1.38
C PRO A 32 3.25 -15.87 -0.08
N TYR A 33 2.92 -15.06 0.92
CA TYR A 33 3.56 -15.21 2.23
C TYR A 33 2.99 -16.43 2.94
N ILE A 34 3.88 -17.24 3.39
CA ILE A 34 3.69 -18.62 3.68
C ILE A 34 3.61 -18.82 5.18
N SER A 35 2.49 -19.29 5.63
CA SER A 35 2.43 -20.08 6.84
C SER A 35 1.98 -21.48 6.43
N SER A 36 2.94 -22.40 6.33
CA SER A 36 2.69 -23.84 6.23
C SER A 36 1.63 -24.35 5.22
N GLU A 37 0.64 -25.09 5.68
CA GLU A 37 -0.30 -25.86 4.86
C GLU A 37 -1.29 -25.03 4.02
N GLU A 38 -1.46 -23.74 4.34
CA GLU A 38 -2.45 -22.86 3.73
C GLU A 38 -2.02 -22.24 2.41
N ILE A 39 -0.77 -22.42 2.01
CA ILE A 39 -0.22 -21.78 0.81
C ILE A 39 -0.95 -22.18 -0.46
N ARG A 40 -1.42 -23.41 -0.58
CA ARG A 40 -2.19 -23.86 -1.74
C ARG A 40 -3.46 -23.03 -1.95
N SER A 41 -4.00 -22.49 -0.88
CA SER A 41 -5.17 -21.60 -0.89
C SER A 41 -4.80 -20.11 -0.83
N ALA A 42 -3.54 -19.73 -1.01
CA ALA A 42 -3.07 -18.34 -0.88
C ALA A 42 -3.85 -17.36 -1.76
N TRP A 43 -4.20 -17.73 -2.98
CA TRP A 43 -5.00 -16.90 -3.88
C TRP A 43 -6.44 -16.68 -3.38
N LEU A 44 -7.05 -17.68 -2.69
CA LEU A 44 -8.36 -17.52 -2.05
C LEU A 44 -8.29 -16.63 -0.82
N LYS A 45 -7.23 -16.73 -0.02
CA LYS A 45 -7.00 -15.85 1.14
C LYS A 45 -6.98 -14.39 0.74
N VAL A 46 -6.33 -14.07 -0.36
CA VAL A 46 -6.25 -12.71 -0.91
C VAL A 46 -7.64 -12.20 -1.34
N ILE A 47 -8.46 -13.06 -1.96
CA ILE A 47 -9.85 -12.71 -2.33
C ILE A 47 -10.70 -12.45 -1.08
N LEU A 48 -10.59 -13.29 -0.05
CA LEU A 48 -11.32 -13.09 1.19
C LEU A 48 -10.88 -11.81 1.91
N ALA A 49 -9.60 -11.48 1.86
CA ALA A 49 -9.02 -10.31 2.51
C ALA A 49 -9.51 -8.96 1.94
N VAL A 50 -10.03 -8.92 0.71
CA VAL A 50 -10.57 -7.69 0.13
C VAL A 50 -11.96 -7.33 0.67
N LEU A 51 -12.74 -8.31 1.13
CA LEU A 51 -14.14 -8.13 1.54
C LEU A 51 -14.30 -7.05 2.63
N PRO A 52 -13.50 -7.03 3.71
CA PRO A 52 -13.58 -5.99 4.72
C PRO A 52 -13.36 -4.58 4.15
N TYR A 53 -12.50 -4.42 3.15
CA TYR A 53 -12.27 -3.11 2.52
C TYR A 53 -13.42 -2.68 1.61
N LEU A 54 -14.11 -3.61 0.95
CA LEU A 54 -15.34 -3.29 0.21
C LEU A 54 -16.44 -2.80 1.16
N ILE A 55 -16.54 -3.40 2.35
CA ILE A 55 -17.45 -2.94 3.41
C ILE A 55 -17.02 -1.53 3.89
N LEU A 56 -15.73 -1.31 4.13
CA LEU A 56 -15.18 -0.01 4.52
C LEU A 56 -15.54 1.09 3.51
N ILE A 57 -15.34 0.82 2.21
CA ILE A 57 -15.67 1.75 1.12
C ILE A 57 -17.18 2.04 1.08
N TYR A 58 -18.01 1.04 1.29
CA TYR A 58 -19.46 1.20 1.35
C TYR A 58 -19.91 2.08 2.52
N LEU A 59 -19.36 1.83 3.72
CA LEU A 59 -19.62 2.66 4.90
C LEU A 59 -19.14 4.10 4.69
N TRP A 60 -17.98 4.26 4.07
CA TRP A 60 -17.41 5.57 3.74
C TRP A 60 -18.31 6.34 2.76
N LYS A 61 -18.80 5.67 1.71
CA LYS A 61 -19.80 6.24 0.80
C LYS A 61 -21.03 6.73 1.57
N LYS A 62 -21.63 5.86 2.42
CA LYS A 62 -22.81 6.22 3.22
C LYS A 62 -22.56 7.42 4.13
N ALA A 63 -21.41 7.47 4.81
CA ALA A 63 -21.06 8.60 5.68
C ALA A 63 -20.90 9.90 4.87
N THR A 64 -20.25 9.84 3.71
CA THR A 64 -20.10 10.98 2.80
C THR A 64 -21.43 11.47 2.27
N ASP A 65 -22.31 10.58 1.84
CA ASP A 65 -23.65 10.92 1.33
C ASP A 65 -24.51 11.53 2.42
N LYS A 66 -24.44 11.01 3.66
CA LYS A 66 -25.19 11.53 4.82
C LYS A 66 -24.76 12.95 5.19
N HIS A 67 -23.45 13.21 5.26
CA HIS A 67 -22.91 14.49 5.74
C HIS A 67 -22.55 15.47 4.62
N GLN A 68 -22.66 15.05 3.34
CA GLN A 68 -22.33 15.85 2.16
C GLN A 68 -20.89 16.41 2.21
N ASN A 69 -19.98 15.66 2.83
CA ASN A 69 -18.57 16.04 2.99
C ASN A 69 -17.65 14.84 2.68
N ARG A 70 -16.69 15.05 1.77
CA ARG A 70 -15.71 14.04 1.37
C ARG A 70 -14.46 14.01 2.25
N ASP A 71 -14.26 15.02 3.10
CA ASP A 71 -13.08 15.10 3.99
C ASP A 71 -13.34 14.28 5.26
N PHE A 72 -12.83 13.05 5.28
CA PHE A 72 -12.94 12.11 6.39
C PHE A 72 -12.43 12.71 7.71
N PHE A 73 -11.25 13.31 7.69
CA PHE A 73 -10.63 13.83 8.91
C PHE A 73 -11.32 15.09 9.43
N LYS A 74 -11.75 15.99 8.52
CA LYS A 74 -12.51 17.18 8.91
C LYS A 74 -13.88 16.80 9.48
N LEU A 75 -14.54 15.81 8.87
CA LEU A 75 -15.81 15.30 9.34
C LEU A 75 -15.67 14.66 10.74
N PHE A 76 -14.63 13.85 10.94
CA PHE A 76 -14.33 13.27 12.24
C PHE A 76 -14.03 14.35 13.28
N GLN A 77 -13.23 15.36 12.95
CA GLN A 77 -12.91 16.49 13.83
C GLN A 77 -14.15 17.25 14.27
N SER A 78 -15.09 17.51 13.35
CA SER A 78 -16.29 18.32 13.63
C SER A 78 -17.34 17.60 14.49
N LEU A 79 -17.32 16.28 14.54
CA LEU A 79 -18.32 15.45 15.26
C LEU A 79 -17.76 14.77 16.50
N SER A 80 -16.44 14.75 16.67
CA SER A 80 -15.77 14.10 17.80
C SER A 80 -15.29 15.11 18.83
N PRO A 81 -15.28 14.75 20.12
CA PRO A 81 -14.58 15.54 21.13
C PRO A 81 -13.09 15.63 20.85
N VAL A 82 -12.49 16.73 21.25
CA VAL A 82 -11.05 17.03 21.03
C VAL A 82 -10.14 15.95 21.62
N TRP A 83 -10.50 15.42 22.82
CA TRP A 83 -9.73 14.38 23.51
C TRP A 83 -9.80 12.98 22.83
N ILE A 84 -10.74 12.76 21.92
CA ILE A 84 -10.78 11.55 21.07
C ILE A 84 -10.06 11.81 19.75
N TYR A 85 -10.27 12.99 19.16
CA TYR A 85 -9.72 13.33 17.85
C TYR A 85 -8.19 13.27 17.82
N TYR A 86 -7.51 13.98 18.75
CA TYR A 86 -6.04 14.08 18.71
C TYR A 86 -5.33 12.75 18.98
N PRO A 87 -5.70 11.91 19.96
CA PRO A 87 -5.11 10.59 20.12
C PRO A 87 -5.27 9.70 18.88
N VAL A 88 -6.42 9.74 18.21
CA VAL A 88 -6.65 8.99 16.99
C VAL A 88 -5.76 9.49 15.85
N ILE A 89 -5.66 10.80 15.65
CA ILE A 89 -4.75 11.36 14.61
C ILE A 89 -3.30 11.04 14.92
N PHE A 90 -2.88 11.12 16.18
CA PHE A 90 -1.53 10.73 16.60
C PHE A 90 -1.26 9.24 16.33
N TYR A 91 -2.23 8.37 16.62
CA TYR A 91 -2.13 6.95 16.31
C TYR A 91 -1.99 6.71 14.80
N PHE A 92 -2.77 7.41 13.97
CA PHE A 92 -2.63 7.35 12.51
C PHE A 92 -1.25 7.80 12.06
N PHE A 93 -0.73 8.87 12.65
CA PHE A 93 0.62 9.36 12.36
C PHE A 93 1.68 8.32 12.74
N ALA A 94 1.66 7.81 13.98
CA ALA A 94 2.61 6.82 14.48
C ALA A 94 2.57 5.52 13.66
N SER A 95 1.38 5.02 13.30
CA SER A 95 1.21 3.84 12.47
C SER A 95 1.71 4.05 11.03
N THR A 96 1.53 5.26 10.48
CA THR A 96 2.10 5.61 9.16
C THR A 96 3.62 5.65 9.22
N MET A 97 4.22 6.22 10.27
CA MET A 97 5.67 6.21 10.49
C MET A 97 6.22 4.79 10.64
N PHE A 98 5.52 3.93 11.37
CA PHE A 98 5.88 2.53 11.54
C PHE A 98 5.84 1.78 10.20
N SER A 99 4.79 2.02 9.38
CA SER A 99 4.67 1.42 8.05
C SER A 99 5.76 1.91 7.09
N LEU A 100 6.12 3.19 7.17
CA LEU A 100 7.22 3.78 6.38
C LEU A 100 8.56 3.17 6.76
N LEU A 101 8.84 3.02 8.07
CA LEU A 101 10.03 2.35 8.59
C LEU A 101 10.11 0.90 8.10
N PHE A 102 9.01 0.16 8.23
CA PHE A 102 8.93 -1.24 7.83
C PHE A 102 9.16 -1.40 6.32
N GLY A 103 8.53 -0.55 5.49
CA GLY A 103 8.74 -0.53 4.05
C GLY A 103 10.17 -0.20 3.66
N THR A 104 10.81 0.77 4.34
CA THR A 104 12.21 1.13 4.11
C THR A 104 13.15 -0.03 4.48
N LYS A 105 12.93 -0.69 5.62
CA LYS A 105 13.72 -1.86 6.01
C LYS A 105 13.56 -3.04 5.05
N SER A 106 12.36 -3.26 4.53
CA SER A 106 12.09 -4.27 3.51
C SER A 106 12.86 -3.98 2.20
N LEU A 107 12.87 -2.72 1.76
CA LEU A 107 13.69 -2.29 0.62
C LEU A 107 15.18 -2.57 0.86
N ILE A 108 15.70 -2.20 2.03
CA ILE A 108 17.13 -2.38 2.37
C ILE A 108 17.52 -3.86 2.23
N ILE A 109 16.72 -4.80 2.77
CA ILE A 109 17.00 -6.23 2.65
C ILE A 109 17.09 -6.64 1.20
N ILE A 110 16.15 -6.22 0.36
CA ILE A 110 16.13 -6.59 -1.05
C ILE A 110 17.33 -6.03 -1.79
N VAL A 111 17.63 -4.74 -1.57
CA VAL A 111 18.79 -4.10 -2.21
C VAL A 111 20.09 -4.76 -1.77
N GLN A 112 20.25 -5.08 -0.49
CA GLN A 112 21.43 -5.80 0.00
C GLN A 112 21.52 -7.22 -0.57
N THR A 113 20.42 -7.95 -0.60
CA THR A 113 20.43 -9.36 -1.04
C THR A 113 20.75 -9.49 -2.54
N PHE A 114 20.25 -8.58 -3.37
CA PHE A 114 20.28 -8.77 -4.82
C PHE A 114 21.18 -7.79 -5.59
N LEU A 115 21.51 -6.62 -5.00
CA LEU A 115 22.20 -5.54 -5.74
C LEU A 115 23.48 -5.05 -5.07
N MET A 116 23.46 -4.81 -3.75
CA MET A 116 24.54 -4.09 -3.04
C MET A 116 24.87 -4.80 -1.72
N GLN A 117 25.44 -6.00 -1.81
CA GLN A 117 25.69 -6.88 -0.64
C GLN A 117 26.63 -6.24 0.40
N ASP A 118 27.62 -5.48 -0.06
CA ASP A 118 28.65 -4.88 0.79
C ASP A 118 28.29 -3.44 1.26
N THR A 119 27.10 -2.93 0.91
CA THR A 119 26.71 -1.57 1.28
C THR A 119 25.98 -1.53 2.61
N ASP A 120 26.38 -0.61 3.48
CA ASP A 120 25.75 -0.42 4.79
C ASP A 120 24.26 -0.11 4.67
N GLN A 121 23.44 -0.74 5.53
CA GLN A 121 21.99 -0.58 5.57
C GLN A 121 21.54 0.88 5.69
N TRP A 122 22.24 1.67 6.52
CA TRP A 122 21.90 3.06 6.75
C TRP A 122 22.14 3.93 5.50
N VAL A 123 23.13 3.61 4.68
CA VAL A 123 23.43 4.33 3.42
C VAL A 123 22.28 4.14 2.44
N ILE A 124 21.87 2.89 2.22
CA ILE A 124 20.76 2.55 1.32
C ILE A 124 19.47 3.24 1.81
N GLY A 125 19.15 3.11 3.10
CA GLY A 125 17.95 3.70 3.70
C GLY A 125 17.95 5.23 3.64
N ALA A 126 19.06 5.88 3.96
CA ALA A 126 19.18 7.33 3.92
C ALA A 126 19.07 7.86 2.49
N ALA A 127 19.80 7.28 1.52
CA ALA A 127 19.72 7.67 0.11
C ALA A 127 18.29 7.55 -0.44
N PHE A 128 17.61 6.45 -0.13
CA PHE A 128 16.22 6.24 -0.50
C PHE A 128 15.30 7.29 0.12
N LEU A 129 15.33 7.47 1.44
CA LEU A 129 14.44 8.38 2.16
C LEU A 129 14.68 9.85 1.80
N VAL A 130 15.92 10.26 1.56
CA VAL A 130 16.24 11.62 1.08
C VAL A 130 15.62 11.84 -0.28
N THR A 131 15.76 10.90 -1.21
CA THR A 131 15.18 10.99 -2.56
C THR A 131 13.65 11.09 -2.49
N VAL A 132 13.00 10.24 -1.68
CA VAL A 132 11.55 10.26 -1.49
C VAL A 132 11.11 11.56 -0.82
N GLY A 133 11.84 12.03 0.21
CA GLY A 133 11.55 13.27 0.92
C GLY A 133 11.62 14.51 0.01
N ILE A 134 12.66 14.63 -0.82
CA ILE A 134 12.78 15.71 -1.82
C ILE A 134 11.59 15.67 -2.79
N SER A 135 11.22 14.47 -3.25
CA SER A 135 10.11 14.33 -4.19
C SER A 135 8.75 14.69 -3.54
N ALA A 136 8.58 14.43 -2.25
CA ALA A 136 7.37 14.81 -1.52
C ALA A 136 7.17 16.33 -1.44
N LEU A 137 8.24 17.13 -1.56
CA LEU A 137 8.17 18.61 -1.57
C LEU A 137 7.38 19.17 -2.75
N TYR A 138 7.29 18.45 -3.86
CA TYR A 138 6.52 18.86 -5.04
C TYR A 138 5.00 18.80 -4.82
N GLY A 139 4.56 18.17 -3.72
CA GLY A 139 3.17 18.14 -3.27
C GLY A 139 2.29 17.13 -3.98
N ILE A 140 1.06 16.99 -3.46
CA ILE A 140 0.16 15.87 -3.80
C ILE A 140 -0.25 15.81 -5.28
N HIS A 141 -0.37 16.93 -5.96
CA HIS A 141 -0.74 16.94 -7.39
C HIS A 141 0.38 16.35 -8.26
N ALA A 142 1.64 16.66 -7.95
CA ALA A 142 2.80 16.07 -8.62
C ALA A 142 2.88 14.56 -8.28
N ILE A 143 2.69 14.20 -7.00
CA ILE A 143 2.64 12.82 -6.56
C ILE A 143 1.56 12.03 -7.32
N SER A 144 0.34 12.55 -7.41
CA SER A 144 -0.76 11.87 -8.12
C SER A 144 -0.48 11.64 -9.60
N ARG A 145 0.14 12.62 -10.28
CA ARG A 145 0.56 12.47 -11.69
C ARG A 145 1.68 11.46 -11.84
N MET A 146 2.63 11.45 -10.92
CA MET A 146 3.71 10.48 -10.90
C MET A 146 3.17 9.05 -10.71
N MET A 147 2.12 8.86 -9.90
CA MET A 147 1.46 7.55 -9.76
C MET A 147 0.88 7.05 -11.09
N VAL A 148 0.42 7.93 -11.96
CA VAL A 148 -0.03 7.55 -13.31
C VAL A 148 1.13 6.99 -14.13
N VAL A 149 2.29 7.65 -14.10
CA VAL A 149 3.48 7.20 -14.83
C VAL A 149 3.97 5.86 -14.31
N ILE A 150 4.08 5.71 -12.97
CA ILE A 150 4.53 4.46 -12.36
C ILE A 150 3.56 3.33 -12.64
N PHE A 151 2.26 3.60 -12.65
CA PHE A 151 1.24 2.60 -12.96
C PHE A 151 1.42 1.97 -14.35
N PHE A 152 1.87 2.74 -15.36
CA PHE A 152 2.20 2.17 -16.67
C PHE A 152 3.33 1.14 -16.60
N HIS A 153 4.34 1.36 -15.78
CA HIS A 153 5.41 0.37 -15.57
C HIS A 153 4.87 -0.89 -14.87
N GLU A 154 3.91 -0.74 -13.97
CA GLU A 154 3.26 -1.89 -13.31
C GLU A 154 2.34 -2.68 -14.24
N ILE A 155 1.74 -2.04 -15.24
CA ILE A 155 1.00 -2.76 -16.29
C ILE A 155 1.94 -3.69 -17.06
N LEU A 156 3.17 -3.28 -17.37
CA LEU A 156 4.15 -4.15 -18.03
C LEU A 156 4.47 -5.38 -17.18
N LEU A 157 4.59 -5.20 -15.87
CA LEU A 157 4.77 -6.30 -14.94
C LEU A 157 3.55 -7.25 -14.93
N LEU A 158 2.34 -6.69 -14.90
CA LEU A 158 1.11 -7.48 -14.96
C LEU A 158 1.02 -8.29 -16.26
N LEU A 159 1.42 -7.69 -17.38
CA LEU A 159 1.49 -8.40 -18.66
C LEU A 159 2.49 -9.55 -18.60
N ALA A 160 3.68 -9.33 -18.02
CA ALA A 160 4.65 -10.39 -17.82
C ALA A 160 4.08 -11.55 -16.98
N LEU A 161 3.39 -11.24 -15.87
CA LEU A 161 2.71 -12.25 -15.05
C LEU A 161 1.63 -13.01 -15.83
N VAL A 162 0.92 -12.36 -16.75
CA VAL A 162 -0.05 -13.04 -17.63
C VAL A 162 0.69 -13.97 -18.59
N PHE A 163 1.83 -13.57 -19.16
CA PHE A 163 2.62 -14.43 -20.04
C PHE A 163 3.15 -15.68 -19.34
N PHE A 164 3.51 -15.59 -18.06
CA PHE A 164 3.94 -16.77 -17.30
C PHE A 164 2.88 -17.87 -17.17
N LEU A 165 1.60 -17.54 -17.22
CA LEU A 165 0.51 -18.54 -17.24
C LEU A 165 0.56 -19.46 -18.47
N PHE A 166 1.24 -19.03 -19.53
CA PHE A 166 1.38 -19.75 -20.80
C PHE A 166 2.81 -20.30 -20.97
N SER A 167 3.68 -20.17 -19.98
CA SER A 167 5.04 -20.72 -20.04
C SER A 167 5.01 -22.25 -19.93
N GLU A 168 6.03 -22.92 -20.49
CA GLU A 168 6.20 -24.37 -20.40
C GLU A 168 6.41 -24.84 -18.96
N ASP A 169 6.95 -23.98 -18.10
CA ASP A 169 7.20 -24.26 -16.68
C ASP A 169 5.92 -24.19 -15.84
N PHE A 170 4.84 -23.58 -16.36
CA PHE A 170 3.60 -23.41 -15.63
C PHE A 170 2.75 -24.68 -15.65
N ARG A 171 2.47 -25.24 -14.47
CA ARG A 171 1.69 -26.47 -14.31
C ARG A 171 0.38 -26.19 -13.55
N TRP A 172 -0.73 -26.22 -14.26
CA TRP A 172 -2.06 -26.06 -13.66
C TRP A 172 -2.36 -27.07 -12.56
N MET A 173 -1.72 -28.24 -12.59
CA MET A 173 -1.87 -29.31 -11.58
C MET A 173 -1.29 -28.92 -10.22
N ASN A 174 -0.44 -27.89 -10.14
CA ASN A 174 0.14 -27.41 -8.88
C ASN A 174 -0.85 -26.54 -8.07
N ILE A 175 -1.93 -26.04 -8.67
CA ILE A 175 -2.89 -25.13 -8.04
C ILE A 175 -3.93 -25.85 -7.16
N PRO A 176 -4.55 -27.00 -7.56
CA PRO A 176 -5.44 -27.79 -6.71
C PRO A 176 -4.70 -28.50 -5.56
N PRO A 177 -5.38 -28.81 -4.47
CA PRO A 177 -6.81 -28.69 -4.26
C PRO A 177 -7.22 -27.28 -3.88
N TYR A 178 -8.35 -26.82 -4.40
CA TYR A 178 -8.86 -25.46 -4.16
C TYR A 178 -9.26 -25.21 -2.70
N PHE A 179 -9.60 -26.26 -1.97
CA PHE A 179 -10.02 -26.23 -0.57
C PHE A 179 -9.26 -27.30 0.23
N GLY A 180 -7.93 -27.16 0.28
CA GLY A 180 -7.10 -28.06 1.08
C GLY A 180 -7.20 -27.83 2.59
N VAL A 181 -7.89 -26.76 3.03
CA VAL A 181 -8.06 -26.34 4.42
C VAL A 181 -9.53 -26.04 4.66
N ASP A 182 -10.04 -26.24 5.88
CA ASP A 182 -11.41 -25.88 6.23
C ASP A 182 -11.68 -24.38 6.12
N LEU A 183 -12.93 -24.02 5.85
CA LEU A 183 -13.33 -22.65 5.58
C LEU A 183 -13.03 -21.68 6.75
N LEU A 184 -13.13 -22.15 7.99
CA LEU A 184 -12.86 -21.34 9.18
C LEU A 184 -11.36 -21.04 9.30
N THR A 185 -10.50 -21.99 9.08
CA THR A 185 -9.04 -21.82 9.07
C THR A 185 -8.63 -20.91 7.93
N LEU A 186 -9.22 -21.06 6.74
CA LEU A 186 -9.00 -20.17 5.60
C LEU A 186 -9.41 -18.72 5.93
N ALA A 187 -10.57 -18.52 6.54
CA ALA A 187 -11.04 -17.19 6.94
C ALA A 187 -10.15 -16.55 8.02
N LYS A 188 -9.71 -17.31 9.01
CA LYS A 188 -8.78 -16.82 10.05
C LYS A 188 -7.42 -16.45 9.45
N SER A 189 -6.87 -17.28 8.58
CA SER A 189 -5.57 -17.00 7.95
C SER A 189 -5.64 -15.85 6.94
N SER A 190 -6.80 -15.60 6.33
CA SER A 190 -6.99 -14.44 5.45
C SER A 190 -6.86 -13.09 6.17
N LEU A 191 -6.99 -13.04 7.51
CA LEU A 191 -6.79 -11.82 8.29
C LEU A 191 -5.36 -11.27 8.18
N SER A 192 -4.36 -12.13 7.98
CA SER A 192 -2.98 -11.70 7.73
C SER A 192 -2.84 -10.98 6.38
N GLU A 193 -3.62 -11.39 5.38
CA GLU A 193 -3.62 -10.81 4.04
C GLU A 193 -4.37 -9.47 3.97
N VAL A 194 -5.26 -9.20 4.94
CA VAL A 194 -5.99 -7.92 5.03
C VAL A 194 -5.02 -6.73 5.07
N THR A 195 -3.89 -6.88 5.74
CA THR A 195 -2.87 -5.82 5.86
C THR A 195 -2.31 -5.35 4.52
N ARG A 196 -2.34 -6.20 3.49
CA ARG A 196 -1.84 -5.91 2.13
C ARG A 196 -2.65 -4.82 1.42
N TYR A 197 -3.91 -4.64 1.79
CA TYR A 197 -4.77 -3.59 1.26
C TYR A 197 -4.69 -2.28 2.06
N GLY A 198 -3.82 -2.20 3.06
CA GLY A 198 -3.73 -1.11 4.03
C GLY A 198 -3.38 0.25 3.46
N GLY A 199 -2.72 0.31 2.30
CA GLY A 199 -2.37 1.57 1.65
C GLY A 199 -3.58 2.47 1.29
N ILE A 200 -4.79 1.91 1.24
CA ILE A 200 -6.03 2.65 1.00
C ILE A 200 -6.27 3.76 2.04
N VAL A 201 -5.70 3.65 3.23
CA VAL A 201 -5.86 4.65 4.29
C VAL A 201 -5.38 6.04 3.86
N ALA A 202 -4.37 6.14 3.02
CA ALA A 202 -3.87 7.41 2.50
C ALA A 202 -4.91 8.12 1.61
N VAL A 203 -5.83 7.37 1.00
CA VAL A 203 -6.89 7.93 0.15
C VAL A 203 -7.89 8.77 0.97
N PHE A 204 -8.04 8.52 2.29
CA PHE A 204 -8.86 9.37 3.16
C PHE A 204 -8.42 10.84 3.16
N ALA A 205 -7.11 11.08 3.06
CA ALA A 205 -6.56 12.43 3.00
C ALA A 205 -6.60 13.03 1.57
N LEU A 206 -6.71 12.20 0.54
CA LEU A 206 -6.72 12.63 -0.86
C LEU A 206 -8.09 13.14 -1.30
N LEU A 207 -9.20 12.57 -0.81
CA LEU A 207 -10.54 12.82 -1.32
C LEU A 207 -10.98 14.29 -1.35
N PRO A 208 -10.61 15.16 -0.39
CA PRO A 208 -10.96 16.57 -0.45
C PRO A 208 -10.43 17.30 -1.69
N LEU A 209 -9.38 16.75 -2.31
CA LEU A 209 -8.67 17.34 -3.47
C LEU A 209 -9.16 16.79 -4.80
N VAL A 210 -10.03 15.76 -4.77
CA VAL A 210 -10.59 15.12 -5.96
C VAL A 210 -11.71 15.98 -6.56
N SER A 211 -11.77 16.06 -7.88
CA SER A 211 -12.83 16.78 -8.61
C SER A 211 -14.22 16.28 -8.21
N LYS A 212 -15.20 17.19 -8.17
CA LYS A 212 -16.59 16.86 -7.86
C LYS A 212 -17.25 15.94 -8.89
N GLU A 213 -16.78 15.98 -10.13
CA GLU A 213 -17.29 15.19 -11.27
C GLU A 213 -16.89 13.70 -11.17
N VAL A 214 -15.83 13.39 -10.41
CA VAL A 214 -15.32 12.03 -10.26
C VAL A 214 -16.28 11.17 -9.43
N LYS A 215 -16.62 9.99 -9.94
CA LYS A 215 -17.39 8.96 -9.24
C LYS A 215 -16.48 8.22 -8.24
N VAL A 216 -16.07 8.92 -7.18
CA VAL A 216 -15.02 8.56 -6.23
C VAL A 216 -15.11 7.10 -5.77
N PHE A 217 -16.23 6.71 -5.19
CA PHE A 217 -16.35 5.37 -4.58
C PHE A 217 -16.34 4.25 -5.63
N LYS A 218 -16.88 4.50 -6.83
CA LYS A 218 -16.77 3.57 -7.94
C LYS A 218 -15.31 3.39 -8.36
N THR A 219 -14.57 4.49 -8.49
CA THR A 219 -13.15 4.48 -8.87
C THR A 219 -12.30 3.74 -7.84
N ILE A 220 -12.48 4.00 -6.53
CA ILE A 220 -11.75 3.33 -5.45
C ILE A 220 -12.07 1.82 -5.45
N THR A 221 -13.35 1.44 -5.59
CA THR A 221 -13.74 0.02 -5.65
C THR A 221 -13.07 -0.69 -6.81
N PHE A 222 -13.07 -0.11 -8.01
CA PHE A 222 -12.38 -0.69 -9.16
C PHE A 222 -10.87 -0.82 -8.93
N SER A 223 -10.25 0.19 -8.31
CA SER A 223 -8.82 0.12 -7.97
C SER A 223 -8.53 -1.03 -7.00
N VAL A 224 -9.34 -1.19 -5.95
CA VAL A 224 -9.17 -2.27 -4.96
C VAL A 224 -9.39 -3.65 -5.58
N LEU A 225 -10.35 -3.79 -6.50
CA LEU A 225 -10.54 -5.04 -7.25
C LEU A 225 -9.37 -5.33 -8.21
N ALA A 226 -8.80 -4.31 -8.85
CA ALA A 226 -7.60 -4.46 -9.66
C ALA A 226 -6.39 -4.92 -8.81
N ILE A 227 -6.22 -4.38 -7.60
CA ILE A 227 -5.20 -4.83 -6.63
C ILE A 227 -5.41 -6.30 -6.27
N MET A 228 -6.65 -6.69 -5.96
CA MET A 228 -6.98 -8.09 -5.67
C MET A 228 -6.59 -9.01 -6.83
N LEU A 229 -6.94 -8.65 -8.06
CA LEU A 229 -6.58 -9.43 -9.25
C LEU A 229 -5.07 -9.54 -9.42
N THR A 230 -4.31 -8.47 -9.18
CA THR A 230 -2.85 -8.49 -9.20
C THR A 230 -2.29 -9.50 -8.20
N TYR A 231 -2.76 -9.48 -6.96
CA TYR A 231 -2.29 -10.40 -5.93
C TYR A 231 -2.68 -11.86 -6.22
N VAL A 232 -3.90 -12.09 -6.71
CA VAL A 232 -4.34 -13.43 -7.15
C VAL A 232 -3.44 -13.95 -8.27
N LEU A 233 -3.13 -13.13 -9.26
CA LEU A 233 -2.26 -13.49 -10.38
C LEU A 233 -0.85 -13.88 -9.91
N ILE A 234 -0.29 -13.15 -8.95
CA ILE A 234 1.00 -13.47 -8.35
C ILE A 234 0.97 -14.82 -7.63
N CYS A 235 -0.06 -15.06 -6.82
CA CYS A 235 -0.20 -16.32 -6.08
C CYS A 235 -0.34 -17.52 -7.03
N ILE A 236 -1.14 -17.37 -8.09
CA ILE A 236 -1.35 -18.43 -9.09
C ILE A 236 -0.04 -18.73 -9.83
N ASN A 237 0.70 -17.69 -10.26
CA ASN A 237 1.98 -17.89 -10.93
C ASN A 237 3.01 -18.57 -10.04
N ALA A 238 3.14 -18.13 -8.79
CA ALA A 238 4.08 -18.71 -7.85
C ALA A 238 3.76 -20.21 -7.60
N LEU A 239 2.49 -20.54 -7.40
CA LEU A 239 2.07 -21.94 -7.22
C LEU A 239 2.20 -22.77 -8.51
N GLY A 240 1.81 -22.19 -9.65
CA GLY A 240 1.85 -22.88 -10.94
C GLY A 240 3.26 -23.27 -11.38
N ILE A 241 4.24 -22.37 -11.16
CA ILE A 241 5.63 -22.61 -11.59
C ILE A 241 6.43 -23.38 -10.54
N PHE A 242 6.40 -22.97 -9.28
CA PHE A 242 7.25 -23.60 -8.26
C PHE A 242 6.58 -24.77 -7.55
N GLY A 243 5.26 -24.87 -7.61
CA GLY A 243 4.53 -25.82 -6.79
C GLY A 243 4.55 -25.46 -5.31
N TYR A 244 3.95 -26.33 -4.50
CA TYR A 244 3.75 -26.10 -3.07
C TYR A 244 5.07 -26.08 -2.28
N ASP A 245 5.88 -27.13 -2.43
CA ASP A 245 7.06 -27.32 -1.59
C ASP A 245 8.14 -26.26 -1.82
N GLN A 246 8.40 -25.91 -3.07
CA GLN A 246 9.39 -24.90 -3.40
C GLN A 246 8.89 -23.49 -3.07
N ALA A 247 7.60 -23.21 -3.30
CA ALA A 247 7.02 -21.91 -2.95
C ALA A 247 7.12 -21.59 -1.45
N LEU A 248 7.16 -22.64 -0.57
CA LEU A 248 7.39 -22.51 0.88
C LEU A 248 8.79 -21.98 1.22
N THR A 249 9.78 -22.23 0.41
CA THR A 249 11.19 -21.88 0.69
C THR A 249 11.63 -20.54 0.11
N LEU A 250 10.83 -19.97 -0.80
CA LEU A 250 11.19 -18.73 -1.48
C LEU A 250 10.92 -17.49 -0.62
N LEU A 251 11.95 -16.70 -0.39
CA LEU A 251 11.82 -15.40 0.29
C LEU A 251 10.96 -14.43 -0.54
N SER A 252 11.11 -14.47 -1.85
CA SER A 252 10.39 -13.61 -2.80
C SER A 252 10.04 -14.41 -4.06
N PRO A 253 8.84 -15.03 -4.08
CA PRO A 253 8.39 -15.81 -5.23
C PRO A 253 8.39 -15.02 -6.55
N VAL A 254 8.07 -13.73 -6.51
CA VAL A 254 8.05 -12.89 -7.71
C VAL A 254 9.46 -12.68 -8.26
N THR A 255 10.46 -12.43 -7.41
CA THR A 255 11.86 -12.32 -7.86
C THR A 255 12.34 -13.65 -8.45
N ALA A 256 12.02 -14.76 -7.79
CA ALA A 256 12.35 -16.09 -8.28
C ALA A 256 11.71 -16.37 -9.65
N LEU A 257 10.43 -16.00 -9.84
CA LEU A 257 9.74 -16.10 -11.15
C LEU A 257 10.53 -15.40 -12.27
N MET A 258 11.10 -14.25 -11.97
CA MET A 258 11.85 -13.48 -12.97
C MET A 258 13.24 -14.05 -13.26
N GLN A 259 13.82 -14.77 -12.30
CA GLN A 259 15.11 -15.46 -12.49
C GLN A 259 14.97 -16.76 -13.30
N THR A 260 13.76 -17.36 -13.33
CA THR A 260 13.51 -18.58 -14.15
C THR A 260 13.42 -18.27 -15.65
N THR A 261 13.16 -17.02 -16.03
CA THR A 261 13.10 -16.60 -17.43
C THR A 261 14.52 -16.40 -18.02
N THR A 262 15.22 -17.47 -18.29
CA THR A 262 16.41 -17.43 -19.12
C THR A 262 15.98 -17.50 -20.59
N SER A 263 16.22 -16.40 -21.33
CA SER A 263 15.98 -16.42 -22.78
C SER A 263 17.06 -17.25 -23.48
N PRO A 264 16.70 -18.28 -24.26
CA PRO A 264 17.67 -19.05 -25.06
C PRO A 264 18.45 -18.20 -26.07
N SER A 265 17.97 -16.98 -26.37
CA SER A 265 18.55 -16.07 -27.36
C SER A 265 19.62 -15.11 -26.81
N GLY A 266 19.90 -15.13 -25.49
CA GLY A 266 20.89 -14.24 -24.86
C GLY A 266 20.52 -12.75 -24.85
N LEU A 267 19.43 -12.35 -25.51
CA LEU A 267 18.98 -10.97 -25.60
C LEU A 267 18.49 -10.37 -24.28
N PHE A 268 18.14 -11.23 -23.32
CA PHE A 268 17.63 -10.84 -21.99
C PHE A 268 18.30 -11.67 -20.88
N GLU A 269 19.61 -11.69 -20.83
CA GLU A 269 20.38 -12.46 -19.84
C GLU A 269 20.13 -12.01 -18.39
N ARG A 270 19.66 -10.78 -18.17
CA ARG A 270 19.51 -10.16 -16.84
C ARG A 270 18.15 -9.48 -16.66
N LEU A 271 17.04 -10.17 -16.99
CA LEU A 271 15.68 -9.69 -16.71
C LEU A 271 15.44 -9.45 -15.21
N ASP A 272 16.12 -10.19 -14.36
CA ASP A 272 16.09 -10.03 -12.91
C ASP A 272 16.46 -8.60 -12.47
N LEU A 273 17.49 -8.00 -13.07
CA LEU A 273 17.89 -6.61 -12.75
C LEU A 273 16.87 -5.57 -13.21
N PHE A 274 16.27 -5.78 -14.38
CA PHE A 274 15.17 -4.92 -14.85
C PHE A 274 14.00 -4.95 -13.85
N PHE A 275 13.64 -6.15 -13.40
CA PHE A 275 12.59 -6.34 -12.39
C PHE A 275 12.91 -5.68 -11.07
N LEU A 276 14.13 -5.84 -10.55
CA LEU A 276 14.57 -5.20 -9.33
C LEU A 276 14.50 -3.67 -9.43
N THR A 277 14.80 -3.11 -10.60
CA THR A 277 14.65 -1.67 -10.85
C THR A 277 13.20 -1.22 -10.77
N VAL A 278 12.28 -1.94 -11.41
CA VAL A 278 10.84 -1.67 -11.32
C VAL A 278 10.36 -1.79 -9.88
N TRP A 279 10.94 -2.69 -9.11
CA TRP A 279 10.61 -2.89 -7.70
C TRP A 279 11.08 -1.78 -6.78
N ILE A 280 12.28 -1.29 -6.95
CA ILE A 280 12.77 -0.09 -6.24
C ILE A 280 11.81 1.08 -6.50
N MET A 281 11.33 1.24 -7.74
CA MET A 281 10.29 2.22 -8.09
C MET A 281 8.98 1.98 -7.34
N SER A 282 8.62 0.72 -7.11
CA SER A 282 7.44 0.38 -6.33
C SER A 282 7.56 0.79 -4.85
N PHE A 283 8.71 0.57 -4.21
CA PHE A 283 8.96 1.08 -2.86
C PHE A 283 8.98 2.60 -2.81
N TYR A 284 9.57 3.23 -3.83
CA TYR A 284 9.61 4.67 -3.94
C TYR A 284 8.21 5.30 -3.91
N LYS A 285 7.25 4.77 -4.68
CA LYS A 285 5.88 5.31 -4.69
C LYS A 285 5.19 5.20 -3.33
N ILE A 286 5.35 4.08 -2.62
CA ILE A 286 4.72 3.89 -1.30
C ILE A 286 5.37 4.80 -0.25
N GLY A 287 6.71 4.90 -0.28
CA GLY A 287 7.44 5.84 0.57
C GLY A 287 6.96 7.28 0.35
N LEU A 288 6.78 7.68 -0.91
CA LEU A 288 6.30 9.00 -1.29
C LEU A 288 4.88 9.30 -0.76
N VAL A 289 3.96 8.34 -0.92
CA VAL A 289 2.59 8.44 -0.38
C VAL A 289 2.61 8.53 1.14
N PHE A 290 3.39 7.70 1.81
CA PHE A 290 3.41 7.66 3.27
C PHE A 290 4.11 8.86 3.89
N ILE A 291 5.19 9.39 3.30
CA ILE A 291 5.80 10.65 3.74
C ILE A 291 4.79 11.80 3.59
N TRP A 292 4.10 11.89 2.45
CA TRP A 292 3.06 12.89 2.25
C TRP A 292 1.91 12.73 3.25
N PHE A 293 1.43 11.50 3.47
CA PHE A 293 0.32 11.22 4.38
C PHE A 293 0.69 11.54 5.83
N ALA A 294 1.85 11.07 6.31
CA ALA A 294 2.37 11.38 7.64
C ALA A 294 2.52 12.90 7.85
N SER A 295 3.06 13.62 6.85
CA SER A 295 3.20 15.08 6.89
C SER A 295 1.84 15.78 6.96
N THR A 296 0.83 15.24 6.28
CA THR A 296 -0.55 15.74 6.30
C THR A 296 -1.21 15.51 7.67
N LEU A 297 -0.95 14.36 8.31
CA LEU A 297 -1.42 14.07 9.66
C LEU A 297 -0.71 14.94 10.70
N LEU A 298 0.60 15.08 10.59
CA LEU A 298 1.39 15.94 11.46
C LEU A 298 0.92 17.41 11.43
N LYS A 299 0.55 17.90 10.23
CA LYS A 299 -0.06 19.23 10.08
C LYS A 299 -1.39 19.37 10.84
N LYS A 300 -2.14 18.30 11.04
CA LYS A 300 -3.39 18.34 11.83
C LYS A 300 -3.12 18.39 13.34
N ILE A 301 -1.97 17.87 13.79
CA ILE A 301 -1.52 17.91 15.18
C ILE A 301 -0.82 19.24 15.46
N ILE A 302 0.12 19.61 14.61
CA ILE A 302 0.93 20.83 14.74
C ILE A 302 0.67 21.70 13.50
N PRO A 303 -0.27 22.65 13.57
CA PRO A 303 -0.63 23.46 12.43
C PRO A 303 0.50 24.41 12.03
N VAL A 304 0.87 24.41 10.75
CA VAL A 304 1.79 25.38 10.15
C VAL A 304 1.15 26.10 8.98
N LYS A 305 1.67 27.27 8.65
CA LYS A 305 1.23 28.01 7.45
C LYS A 305 1.41 27.14 6.20
N PRO A 306 0.49 27.19 5.22
CA PRO A 306 0.55 26.34 4.02
C PRO A 306 1.90 26.39 3.29
N LYS A 307 2.53 27.57 3.23
CA LYS A 307 3.85 27.75 2.61
C LYS A 307 5.00 27.02 3.33
N ARG A 308 4.79 26.53 4.55
CA ARG A 308 5.81 25.87 5.39
C ARG A 308 5.57 24.36 5.54
N LEU A 309 4.74 23.75 4.69
CA LEU A 309 4.50 22.30 4.72
C LEU A 309 5.79 21.48 4.55
N TRP A 310 6.79 22.04 3.86
CA TRP A 310 8.11 21.45 3.72
C TRP A 310 8.76 21.10 5.07
N ILE A 311 8.49 21.86 6.15
CA ILE A 311 9.00 21.59 7.50
C ILE A 311 8.53 20.21 7.98
N HIS A 312 7.22 19.89 7.81
CA HIS A 312 6.69 18.59 8.21
C HIS A 312 7.29 17.43 7.39
N ILE A 313 7.54 17.66 6.10
CA ILE A 313 8.19 16.66 5.23
C ILE A 313 9.61 16.39 5.72
N PHE A 314 10.39 17.44 6.03
CA PHE A 314 11.73 17.28 6.59
C PHE A 314 11.72 16.57 7.94
N VAL A 315 10.80 16.95 8.84
CA VAL A 315 10.66 16.29 10.16
C VAL A 315 10.33 14.81 10.01
N VAL A 316 9.33 14.48 9.18
CA VAL A 316 8.92 13.09 8.92
C VAL A 316 10.08 12.30 8.31
N THR A 317 10.74 12.83 7.29
CA THR A 317 11.88 12.18 6.63
C THR A 317 13.04 11.98 7.61
N GLY A 318 13.40 13.01 8.37
CA GLY A 318 14.48 12.96 9.36
C GLY A 318 14.23 11.95 10.48
N ILE A 319 13.00 11.94 11.02
CA ILE A 319 12.61 10.93 12.02
C ILE A 319 12.68 9.52 11.42
N THR A 320 12.24 9.32 10.18
CA THR A 320 12.28 7.99 9.54
C THR A 320 13.72 7.55 9.32
N ILE A 321 14.63 8.44 8.87
CA ILE A 321 16.05 8.13 8.73
C ILE A 321 16.64 7.72 10.09
N PHE A 322 16.39 8.52 11.12
CA PHE A 322 16.86 8.21 12.48
C PHE A 322 16.35 6.85 12.97
N LEU A 323 15.06 6.59 12.82
CA LEU A 323 14.48 5.29 13.20
C LEU A 323 15.07 4.14 12.37
N THR A 324 15.36 4.36 11.08
CA THR A 324 16.00 3.35 10.22
C THR A 324 17.40 2.99 10.70
N ILE A 325 18.15 3.96 11.22
CA ILE A 325 19.50 3.72 11.75
C ILE A 325 19.46 2.92 13.06
N ILE A 326 18.59 3.30 13.99
CA ILE A 326 18.59 2.69 15.35
C ILE A 326 17.84 1.37 15.43
N THR A 327 16.94 1.08 14.46
CA THR A 327 16.15 -0.16 14.47
C THR A 327 16.96 -1.30 13.86
N PRO A 328 16.97 -2.50 14.48
CA PRO A 328 17.65 -3.67 13.92
C PRO A 328 17.07 -4.09 12.56
N SER A 329 17.73 -5.04 11.88
CA SER A 329 17.24 -5.58 10.62
C SER A 329 15.84 -6.19 10.79
N ILE A 330 15.01 -6.06 9.75
CA ILE A 330 13.64 -6.61 9.74
C ILE A 330 13.62 -8.15 9.85
N THR A 331 14.72 -8.83 9.52
CA THR A 331 14.86 -10.28 9.74
C THR A 331 14.72 -10.68 11.19
N ASN A 332 15.01 -9.74 12.12
CA ASN A 332 14.88 -9.92 13.55
C ASN A 332 13.58 -9.33 14.12
N LEU A 333 12.74 -8.72 13.27
CA LEU A 333 11.46 -8.16 13.68
C LEU A 333 10.35 -9.20 13.47
N GLU A 334 9.57 -9.43 14.51
CA GLU A 334 8.38 -10.25 14.37
C GLU A 334 7.33 -9.54 13.49
N TRP A 335 6.84 -10.22 12.47
CA TRP A 335 5.80 -9.71 11.56
C TRP A 335 4.43 -9.56 12.24
N ARG A 336 4.19 -10.32 13.28
CA ARG A 336 2.90 -10.35 13.97
C ARG A 336 2.49 -8.97 14.54
N PRO A 337 3.34 -8.21 15.26
CA PRO A 337 2.98 -6.87 15.72
C PRO A 337 2.69 -5.90 14.57
N TYR A 338 3.45 -5.99 13.46
CA TYR A 338 3.19 -5.19 12.28
C TYR A 338 1.80 -5.49 11.69
N ASN A 339 1.46 -6.75 11.49
CA ASN A 339 0.18 -7.16 10.91
C ASN A 339 -0.99 -6.73 11.81
N ILE A 340 -0.89 -6.89 13.13
CA ILE A 340 -1.91 -6.45 14.07
C ILE A 340 -2.09 -4.93 14.01
N ASN A 341 -0.98 -4.17 14.04
CA ASN A 341 -1.05 -2.72 13.92
C ASN A 341 -1.68 -2.28 12.60
N MET A 342 -1.28 -2.89 11.49
CA MET A 342 -1.84 -2.59 10.17
C MET A 342 -3.33 -2.88 10.10
N LEU A 343 -3.80 -4.00 10.64
CA LEU A 343 -5.22 -4.33 10.70
C LEU A 343 -6.02 -3.27 11.47
N ILE A 344 -5.52 -2.87 12.65
CA ILE A 344 -6.18 -1.87 13.49
C ILE A 344 -6.17 -0.50 12.79
N PHE A 345 -5.03 -0.09 12.26
CA PHE A 345 -4.80 1.21 11.62
C PHE A 345 -5.61 1.40 10.34
N THR A 346 -5.65 0.37 9.47
CA THR A 346 -6.20 0.53 8.13
C THR A 346 -7.65 0.10 8.01
N LEU A 347 -8.14 -0.72 8.94
CA LEU A 347 -9.49 -1.27 8.88
C LEU A 347 -10.30 -0.98 10.14
N VAL A 348 -9.86 -1.42 11.33
CA VAL A 348 -10.70 -1.38 12.54
C VAL A 348 -11.04 0.04 12.94
N ILE A 349 -10.03 0.90 13.12
CA ILE A 349 -10.26 2.30 13.52
C ILE A 349 -11.03 3.08 12.46
N PRO A 350 -10.70 3.04 11.14
CA PRO A 350 -11.53 3.68 10.12
C PRO A 350 -12.98 3.20 10.11
N MET A 351 -13.23 1.90 10.27
CA MET A 351 -14.59 1.37 10.35
C MET A 351 -15.34 1.89 11.58
N MET A 352 -14.70 1.91 12.75
CA MET A 352 -15.29 2.46 13.99
C MET A 352 -15.64 3.95 13.82
N ILE A 353 -14.75 4.74 13.23
CA ILE A 353 -15.00 6.15 12.94
C ILE A 353 -16.18 6.30 11.98
N LEU A 354 -16.24 5.53 10.89
CA LEU A 354 -17.34 5.60 9.93
C LEU A 354 -18.68 5.21 10.54
N LEU A 355 -18.73 4.16 11.37
CA LEU A 355 -19.92 3.77 12.11
C LEU A 355 -20.37 4.88 13.08
N PHE A 356 -19.41 5.48 13.82
CA PHE A 356 -19.69 6.63 14.68
C PHE A 356 -20.28 7.80 13.89
N LEU A 357 -19.71 8.15 12.73
CA LEU A 357 -20.22 9.20 11.85
C LEU A 357 -21.63 8.88 11.33
N LEU A 358 -21.93 7.61 11.05
CA LEU A 358 -23.25 7.18 10.61
C LEU A 358 -24.32 7.27 11.70
N ILE A 359 -23.95 7.11 12.97
CA ILE A 359 -24.89 7.24 14.11
C ILE A 359 -25.17 8.72 14.41
N ARG A 360 -24.18 9.61 14.30
CA ARG A 360 -24.33 11.04 14.60
C ARG A 360 -25.32 11.74 13.66
N LYS A 361 -26.10 12.66 14.20
CA LYS A 361 -27.03 13.48 13.40
C LYS A 361 -26.26 14.29 12.34
N LYS A 362 -26.91 14.47 11.18
CA LYS A 362 -26.39 15.35 10.12
C LYS A 362 -26.15 16.74 10.73
N GLN A 363 -24.96 17.31 10.57
CA GLN A 363 -24.75 18.72 10.89
C GLN A 363 -25.68 19.53 10.00
N GLY A 364 -26.62 20.25 10.62
CA GLY A 364 -27.42 21.23 9.90
C GLY A 364 -26.47 22.14 9.16
N GLY A 365 -26.65 22.28 7.84
CA GLY A 365 -25.78 23.08 7.01
C GLY A 365 -25.62 24.47 7.64
N VAL A 366 -24.41 24.81 8.01
CA VAL A 366 -24.04 26.19 8.24
C VAL A 366 -24.20 26.86 6.87
N LYS A 367 -25.26 27.67 6.74
CA LYS A 367 -25.52 28.54 5.60
C LYS A 367 -24.34 29.50 5.39
#